data_4fb69861da5f68ea693ce6dbc274e646
#
_entry.id   4fb69861da5f68ea693ce6dbc274e646
#
_cell.length_a   1.000
_cell.length_b   1.000
_cell.length_c   1.000
_cell.angle_alpha   90.00
_cell.angle_beta   90.00
_cell.angle_gamma   90.00
#
_symmetry.space_group_name_H-M   'P 1'
#
loop_
_entity.id
_entity.type
_entity.pdbx_description
1 polymer ?
#
loop_
_entity_poly.entity_id
_entity_poly.type
_entity_poly.pdbx_seq_one_letter_code
_entity_poly.pdbx_strand_id
1 'polypeptide(L)'
;MFMIDVTDVRPLHARHLELTFADGLRGVVNLDQVIGQYTGVFSPLLDESYFVQVTLNHELGTIVWPNGADLCPDVLYSYVSGKPIMVNGLRVLN
;
A
#
# COMPACT_ATOMS: atom_id res chain seq x y z
N MET A 1 10.94 -10.07 -6.26
CA MET A 1 10.76 -8.71 -5.73
C MET A 1 10.58 -7.76 -6.89
N PHE A 2 9.60 -6.89 -6.83
CA PHE A 2 9.30 -5.99 -7.95
C PHE A 2 10.19 -4.76 -7.96
N MET A 3 10.56 -4.25 -6.81
CA MET A 3 11.37 -3.05 -6.67
C MET A 3 10.79 -1.86 -7.44
N ILE A 4 9.46 -1.73 -7.43
CA ILE A 4 8.76 -0.66 -8.13
C ILE A 4 8.15 0.26 -7.10
N ASP A 5 8.56 1.53 -7.15
CA ASP A 5 8.10 2.52 -6.19
C ASP A 5 6.68 2.96 -6.50
N VAL A 6 5.94 3.31 -5.44
CA VAL A 6 4.70 4.05 -5.57
C VAL A 6 5.06 5.49 -5.87
N THR A 7 4.44 6.06 -6.89
CA THR A 7 4.74 7.45 -7.32
C THR A 7 3.60 8.41 -7.06
N ASP A 8 2.39 7.91 -6.78
CA ASP A 8 1.26 8.75 -6.44
C ASP A 8 0.27 7.97 -5.60
N VAL A 9 -0.45 8.68 -4.72
CA VAL A 9 -1.45 8.10 -3.86
C VAL A 9 -2.63 9.06 -3.71
N ARG A 10 -3.85 8.51 -3.80
CA ARG A 10 -5.07 9.27 -3.58
C ARG A 10 -6.01 8.45 -2.70
N PRO A 11 -6.35 8.95 -1.49
CA PRO A 11 -7.30 8.24 -0.63
C PRO A 11 -8.72 8.34 -1.17
N LEU A 12 -9.44 7.24 -1.07
CA LEU A 12 -10.83 7.12 -1.45
C LEU A 12 -11.65 6.75 -0.22
N HIS A 13 -12.97 6.52 -0.40
CA HIS A 13 -13.82 6.13 0.72
C HIS A 13 -13.58 4.68 1.14
N ALA A 14 -13.96 4.35 2.37
CA ALA A 14 -13.98 3.00 2.90
C ALA A 14 -12.60 2.33 2.83
N ARG A 15 -11.56 3.07 3.18
CA ARG A 15 -10.17 2.59 3.25
C ARG A 15 -9.66 2.02 1.92
N HIS A 16 -10.10 2.63 0.83
CA HIS A 16 -9.54 2.35 -0.50
C HIS A 16 -8.52 3.42 -0.87
N LEU A 17 -7.48 3.04 -1.58
CA LEU A 17 -6.46 3.96 -2.09
C LEU A 17 -6.29 3.73 -3.58
N GLU A 18 -6.23 4.82 -4.34
CA GLU A 18 -5.78 4.74 -5.73
C GLU A 18 -4.28 4.99 -5.75
N LEU A 19 -3.53 4.05 -6.30
CA LEU A 19 -2.07 4.12 -6.37
C LEU A 19 -1.61 4.13 -7.80
N THR A 20 -0.52 4.87 -8.05
CA THR A 20 0.22 4.83 -9.30
C THR A 20 1.64 4.39 -8.98
N PHE A 21 2.18 3.50 -9.79
CA PHE A 21 3.53 2.97 -9.64
C PHE A 21 4.46 3.53 -10.71
N ALA A 22 5.77 3.40 -10.47
CA ALA A 22 6.79 3.98 -11.33
C ALA A 22 6.76 3.44 -12.77
N ASP A 23 6.24 2.23 -12.97
CA ASP A 23 6.09 1.65 -14.31
C ASP A 23 4.80 2.07 -15.03
N GLY A 24 4.02 2.97 -14.41
CA GLY A 24 2.75 3.43 -14.95
C GLY A 24 1.54 2.62 -14.55
N LEU A 25 1.71 1.51 -13.84
CA LEU A 25 0.57 0.73 -13.35
C LEU A 25 -0.23 1.56 -12.36
N ARG A 26 -1.56 1.53 -12.50
CA ARG A 26 -2.47 2.24 -11.60
C ARG A 26 -3.60 1.31 -11.20
N GLY A 27 -4.03 1.41 -9.96
CA GLY A 27 -5.17 0.63 -9.50
C GLY A 27 -5.62 1.03 -8.12
N VAL A 28 -6.73 0.44 -7.69
CA VAL A 28 -7.34 0.72 -6.39
C VAL A 28 -7.05 -0.44 -5.46
N VAL A 29 -6.58 -0.11 -4.26
CA VAL A 29 -6.29 -1.09 -3.22
C VAL A 29 -7.32 -0.95 -2.11
N ASN A 30 -7.92 -2.07 -1.70
CA ASN A 30 -8.75 -2.15 -0.52
C ASN A 30 -7.86 -2.53 0.66
N LEU A 31 -7.61 -1.58 1.57
CA LEU A 31 -6.71 -1.83 2.70
C LEU A 31 -7.18 -2.95 3.62
N ASP A 32 -8.49 -3.19 3.69
CA ASP A 32 -9.01 -4.29 4.52
C ASP A 32 -8.48 -5.65 4.06
N GLN A 33 -8.13 -5.77 2.78
CA GLN A 33 -7.56 -7.00 2.24
C GLN A 33 -6.05 -7.08 2.39
N VAL A 34 -5.38 -5.95 2.48
CA VAL A 34 -3.93 -5.89 2.65
C VAL A 34 -3.54 -5.94 4.12
N ILE A 35 -4.26 -5.18 4.95
CA ILE A 35 -4.07 -5.15 6.40
C ILE A 35 -5.13 -6.06 7.00
N GLY A 36 -4.76 -7.26 7.40
CA GLY A 36 -5.73 -8.19 7.93
C GLY A 36 -6.41 -7.73 9.22
N GLN A 37 -5.65 -7.05 10.10
CA GLN A 37 -6.16 -6.55 11.37
C GLN A 37 -5.57 -5.16 11.63
N TYR A 38 -6.46 -4.24 12.03
CA TYR A 38 -6.07 -2.87 12.35
C TYR A 38 -5.66 -2.77 13.81
N THR A 39 -4.46 -3.23 14.11
CA THR A 39 -3.88 -3.20 15.45
C THR A 39 -2.61 -2.36 15.46
N GLY A 40 -2.16 -1.93 16.67
CA GLY A 40 -0.95 -1.14 16.79
C GLY A 40 -1.01 0.14 15.96
N VAL A 41 0.03 0.38 15.16
CA VAL A 41 0.13 1.60 14.34
C VAL A 41 -0.95 1.68 13.26
N PHE A 42 -1.62 0.57 12.94
CA PHE A 42 -2.67 0.57 11.92
C PHE A 42 -4.04 0.91 12.48
N SER A 43 -4.23 0.86 13.81
CA SER A 43 -5.56 1.07 14.38
C SER A 43 -6.15 2.46 14.07
N PRO A 44 -5.36 3.56 14.01
CA PRO A 44 -5.94 4.85 13.66
C PRO A 44 -6.51 4.93 12.24
N LEU A 45 -6.13 4.01 11.35
CA LEU A 45 -6.62 4.01 9.97
C LEU A 45 -8.11 3.68 9.88
N LEU A 46 -8.70 3.16 10.93
CA LEU A 46 -10.15 2.96 11.00
C LEU A 46 -10.92 4.28 11.07
N ASP A 47 -10.25 5.35 11.48
CA ASP A 47 -10.82 6.69 11.46
C ASP A 47 -10.53 7.31 10.09
N GLU A 48 -11.57 7.64 9.34
CA GLU A 48 -11.40 8.16 7.99
C GLU A 48 -10.63 9.47 7.97
N SER A 49 -10.80 10.32 8.98
CA SER A 49 -10.07 11.58 9.06
C SER A 49 -8.57 11.36 9.21
N TYR A 50 -8.15 10.25 9.82
CA TYR A 50 -6.75 9.89 9.89
C TYR A 50 -6.28 9.20 8.62
N PHE A 51 -7.10 8.31 8.09
CA PHE A 51 -6.79 7.56 6.88
C PHE A 51 -6.43 8.49 5.70
N VAL A 52 -7.18 9.58 5.53
CA VAL A 52 -6.95 10.50 4.41
C VAL A 52 -5.66 11.31 4.54
N GLN A 53 -4.96 11.21 5.67
CA GLN A 53 -3.66 11.87 5.86
C GLN A 53 -2.49 11.09 5.27
N VAL A 54 -2.77 10.02 4.55
CA VAL A 54 -1.73 9.25 3.86
C VAL A 54 -0.93 10.15 2.92
N THR A 55 0.39 9.96 2.90
CA THR A 55 1.29 10.70 2.01
C THR A 55 2.26 9.74 1.34
N LEU A 56 2.94 10.24 0.32
CA LEU A 56 3.98 9.50 -0.37
C LEU A 56 5.33 9.85 0.26
N ASN A 57 6.10 8.82 0.62
CA ASN A 57 7.48 9.00 1.08
C ASN A 57 8.40 8.59 -0.05
N HIS A 58 9.06 9.58 -0.68
CA HIS A 58 9.91 9.33 -1.85
C HIS A 58 11.16 8.52 -1.51
N GLU A 59 11.68 8.65 -0.29
CA GLU A 59 12.86 7.89 0.13
C GLU A 59 12.55 6.40 0.28
N LEU A 60 11.36 6.09 0.81
CA LEU A 60 10.94 4.71 0.99
C LEU A 60 10.27 4.14 -0.26
N GLY A 61 9.84 5.00 -1.19
CA GLY A 61 9.12 4.57 -2.39
C GLY A 61 7.75 4.00 -2.11
N THR A 62 7.12 4.40 -1.00
CA THR A 62 5.81 3.88 -0.62
C THR A 62 5.01 4.92 0.16
N ILE A 63 3.81 4.52 0.56
CA ILE A 63 2.88 5.37 1.29
C ILE A 63 3.11 5.26 2.79
N VAL A 64 2.85 6.36 3.50
CA VAL A 64 3.07 6.42 4.95
C VAL A 64 2.02 7.33 5.57
N TRP A 65 1.66 7.04 6.82
CA TRP A 65 0.77 7.86 7.64
C TRP A 65 1.59 8.63 8.69
N PRO A 66 1.02 9.69 9.31
CA PRO A 66 1.78 10.55 10.23
C PRO A 66 2.43 9.84 11.41
N ASN A 67 1.88 8.71 11.86
CA ASN A 67 2.43 7.95 12.97
C ASN A 67 3.55 6.98 12.56
N GLY A 68 3.99 7.01 11.30
CA GLY A 68 5.02 6.13 10.79
C GLY A 68 4.50 4.81 10.24
N ALA A 69 3.20 4.55 10.29
CA ALA A 69 2.64 3.35 9.66
C ALA A 69 2.89 3.43 8.15
N ASP A 70 3.36 2.34 7.57
CA ASP A 70 3.62 2.24 6.14
C ASP A 70 3.24 0.87 5.61
N LEU A 71 3.25 0.72 4.29
CA LEU A 71 2.97 -0.55 3.64
C LEU A 71 4.06 -0.84 2.63
N CYS A 72 4.43 -2.10 2.52
CA CYS A 72 5.46 -2.54 1.57
C CYS A 72 4.99 -2.31 0.13
N PRO A 73 5.76 -1.60 -0.70
CA PRO A 73 5.36 -1.35 -2.09
C PRO A 73 5.22 -2.63 -2.90
N ASP A 74 6.00 -3.67 -2.60
CA ASP A 74 5.87 -4.96 -3.29
C ASP A 74 4.52 -5.60 -3.03
N VAL A 75 4.03 -5.52 -1.79
CA VAL A 75 2.70 -6.06 -1.43
C VAL A 75 1.61 -5.30 -2.18
N LEU A 76 1.72 -3.97 -2.21
CA LEU A 76 0.74 -3.14 -2.93
C LEU A 76 0.77 -3.42 -4.43
N TYR A 77 1.96 -3.55 -5.01
CA TYR A 77 2.11 -3.84 -6.42
C TYR A 77 1.53 -5.22 -6.77
N SER A 78 1.81 -6.21 -5.92
CA SER A 78 1.25 -7.55 -6.10
C SER A 78 -0.28 -7.51 -6.10
N TYR A 79 -0.87 -6.76 -5.17
CA TYR A 79 -2.32 -6.63 -5.09
C TYR A 79 -2.89 -6.02 -6.37
N VAL A 80 -2.31 -4.92 -6.84
CA VAL A 80 -2.83 -4.18 -8.00
C VAL A 80 -2.61 -4.96 -9.28
N SER A 81 -1.43 -5.54 -9.46
CA SER A 81 -1.07 -6.25 -10.68
C SER A 81 -1.63 -7.67 -10.78
N GLY A 82 -2.02 -8.23 -9.63
CA GLY A 82 -2.43 -9.64 -9.56
C GLY A 82 -1.27 -10.63 -9.63
N LYS A 83 -0.03 -10.14 -9.59
CA LYS A 83 1.15 -11.00 -9.66
C LYS A 83 1.63 -11.34 -8.25
N PRO A 84 2.02 -12.59 -7.98
CA PRO A 84 2.54 -12.96 -6.67
C PRO A 84 3.92 -12.36 -6.43
N ILE A 85 4.24 -12.14 -5.14
CA ILE A 85 5.58 -11.75 -4.73
C ILE A 85 6.45 -13.00 -4.70
N MET A 86 7.64 -12.90 -5.28
CA MET A 86 8.59 -14.01 -5.34
C MET A 86 9.87 -13.62 -4.61
N VAL A 87 10.39 -14.54 -3.81
CA VAL A 87 11.70 -14.41 -3.17
C VAL A 87 12.48 -15.68 -3.44
N ASN A 88 13.65 -15.55 -4.07
CA ASN A 88 14.49 -16.69 -4.46
C ASN A 88 13.72 -17.73 -5.28
N GLY A 89 12.81 -17.27 -6.14
CA GLY A 89 12.00 -18.14 -6.98
C GLY A 89 10.80 -18.75 -6.28
N LEU A 90 10.58 -18.46 -5.01
CA LEU A 90 9.46 -18.98 -4.24
C LEU A 90 8.40 -17.91 -4.03
N ARG A 91 7.14 -18.31 -4.17
CA ARG A 91 6.02 -17.41 -3.90
C ARG A 91 5.88 -17.25 -2.39
N VAL A 92 5.93 -16.01 -1.91
CA VAL A 92 5.78 -15.69 -0.48
C VAL A 92 4.47 -14.98 -0.17
N LEU A 93 3.74 -14.49 -1.19
CA LEU A 93 2.46 -13.84 -1.02
C LEU A 93 1.64 -13.99 -2.29
N ASN A 94 0.34 -14.15 -2.11
CA ASN A 94 -0.59 -14.26 -3.24
C ASN A 94 -1.15 -12.91 -3.62
#